data_b032ec3026b92d7131e0c0fa12ad6db7
#
_entry.id   b032ec3026b92d7131e0c0fa12ad6db7
#
_cell.length_a   1.000
_cell.length_b   1.000
_cell.length_c   1.000
_cell.angle_alpha   90.00
_cell.angle_beta   90.00
_cell.angle_gamma   90.00
#
_symmetry.space_group_name_H-M   'P 1'
#
loop_
_entity.id
_entity.type
_entity.pdbx_description
1 polymer ?
#
loop_
_entity_poly.entity_id
_entity_poly.type
_entity_poly.pdbx_seq_one_letter_code
_entity_poly.pdbx_strand_id
1 'polypeptide(L)'
;MTDSDVAADPQEPDSLSWREQAVARSLDSARLRAETRVQRFLDAAIELFNSGSGKDFTVQEVVDRSGQSLRSFYQYFGGKHELLLALFEESVRTTTEYLRVKVTDEDDPLERLHTFVVEYYRVCRPTPEQGATVPGRAPFMAEFAQQLLTEHPKEAARVFSPLVTLFEEVLDGAAAVGAVRAGPGHGPIVGVVLEAIMFNSFSSTIAGLSVDPGGQGTAEDLWDLIFHGIGTGATS
;
A
#
# COMPACT_ATOMS: atom_id res chain seq x y z
N MET A 1 66.71 15.02 -24.50
CA MET A 1 65.41 14.52 -25.00
C MET A 1 64.70 13.93 -23.80
N THR A 2 63.99 14.75 -23.11
CA THR A 2 63.22 14.40 -21.91
C THR A 2 61.78 14.62 -22.22
N ASP A 3 61.08 13.49 -22.35
CA ASP A 3 59.66 13.40 -22.59
C ASP A 3 58.95 13.70 -21.26
N SER A 4 58.21 14.78 -21.23
CA SER A 4 57.41 15.17 -20.05
C SER A 4 56.02 14.55 -20.22
N ASP A 5 55.85 13.48 -19.51
CA ASP A 5 54.54 12.82 -19.33
C ASP A 5 53.68 13.71 -18.42
N VAL A 6 52.72 14.42 -19.04
CA VAL A 6 51.71 15.20 -18.31
C VAL A 6 50.62 14.22 -17.89
N ALA A 7 50.69 13.80 -16.63
CA ALA A 7 49.61 13.06 -15.98
C ALA A 7 48.34 13.92 -15.99
N ALA A 8 47.31 13.44 -16.64
CA ALA A 8 45.94 14.00 -16.57
C ALA A 8 45.40 13.80 -15.15
N ASP A 9 45.09 14.92 -14.53
CA ASP A 9 44.41 15.03 -13.24
C ASP A 9 43.05 14.34 -13.32
N PRO A 10 42.71 13.42 -12.42
CA PRO A 10 41.37 12.81 -12.39
C PRO A 10 40.36 13.89 -12.01
N GLN A 11 39.48 14.26 -12.93
CA GLN A 11 38.35 15.13 -12.72
C GLN A 11 37.52 14.57 -11.57
N GLU A 12 37.42 15.30 -10.47
CA GLU A 12 36.48 15.08 -9.38
C GLU A 12 35.06 15.09 -9.95
N PRO A 13 34.14 14.17 -9.48
CA PRO A 13 32.78 14.12 -9.98
C PRO A 13 32.06 15.41 -9.62
N ASP A 14 31.57 16.06 -10.64
CA ASP A 14 30.66 17.17 -10.81
C ASP A 14 30.02 17.69 -9.51
N SER A 15 30.72 18.54 -8.80
CA SER A 15 30.13 19.32 -7.71
C SER A 15 29.26 20.40 -8.35
N LEU A 16 27.93 20.32 -8.15
CA LEU A 16 26.97 21.33 -8.58
C LEU A 16 27.50 22.74 -8.32
N SER A 17 27.38 23.63 -9.30
CA SER A 17 27.76 25.04 -9.13
C SER A 17 26.98 25.65 -7.95
N TRP A 18 27.54 26.73 -7.36
CA TRP A 18 26.91 27.45 -6.25
C TRP A 18 25.46 27.87 -6.55
N ARG A 19 25.18 28.22 -7.81
CA ARG A 19 23.86 28.61 -8.30
C ARG A 19 22.91 27.42 -8.31
N GLU A 20 23.35 26.26 -8.80
CA GLU A 20 22.57 25.02 -8.82
C GLU A 20 22.28 24.52 -7.41
N GLN A 21 23.25 24.57 -6.51
CA GLN A 21 23.06 24.24 -5.10
C GLN A 21 22.05 25.18 -4.41
N ALA A 22 22.06 26.49 -4.74
CA ALA A 22 21.11 27.43 -4.19
C ALA A 22 19.67 27.17 -4.70
N VAL A 23 19.54 26.84 -5.98
CA VAL A 23 18.26 26.47 -6.60
C VAL A 23 17.75 25.15 -6.01
N ALA A 24 18.59 24.13 -5.91
CA ALA A 24 18.23 22.83 -5.31
C ALA A 24 17.71 23.01 -3.87
N ARG A 25 18.43 23.73 -3.02
CA ARG A 25 17.97 24.02 -1.65
C ARG A 25 16.63 24.76 -1.59
N SER A 26 16.38 25.68 -2.52
CA SER A 26 15.11 26.39 -2.60
C SER A 26 13.97 25.47 -3.00
N LEU A 27 14.20 24.59 -3.97
CA LEU A 27 13.21 23.59 -4.43
C LEU A 27 12.92 22.59 -3.31
N ASP A 28 13.94 22.08 -2.62
CA ASP A 28 13.76 21.15 -1.50
C ASP A 28 12.94 21.77 -0.37
N SER A 29 13.20 23.02 -0.03
CA SER A 29 12.45 23.76 0.99
C SER A 29 10.99 24.00 0.56
N ALA A 30 10.74 24.26 -0.72
CA ALA A 30 9.39 24.42 -1.27
C ALA A 30 8.63 23.08 -1.27
N ARG A 31 9.32 21.99 -1.65
CA ARG A 31 8.79 20.63 -1.65
C ARG A 31 8.38 20.20 -0.25
N LEU A 32 9.26 20.33 0.75
CA LEU A 32 8.96 19.97 2.14
C LEU A 32 7.75 20.74 2.69
N ARG A 33 7.62 22.03 2.35
CA ARG A 33 6.44 22.82 2.76
C ARG A 33 5.16 22.33 2.08
N ALA A 34 5.24 21.91 0.81
CA ALA A 34 4.10 21.35 0.09
C ALA A 34 3.69 20.00 0.68
N GLU A 35 4.65 19.11 0.91
CA GLU A 35 4.43 17.81 1.55
C GLU A 35 3.79 17.96 2.95
N THR A 36 4.29 18.89 3.76
CA THR A 36 3.70 19.17 5.08
C THR A 36 2.25 19.64 4.99
N ARG A 37 1.91 20.45 3.96
CA ARG A 37 0.53 20.91 3.78
C ARG A 37 -0.39 19.79 3.31
N VAL A 38 0.08 18.98 2.36
CA VAL A 38 -0.65 17.78 1.92
C VAL A 38 -0.92 16.87 3.10
N GLN A 39 0.11 16.58 3.91
CA GLN A 39 -0.03 15.72 5.10
C GLN A 39 -1.10 16.25 6.08
N ARG A 40 -1.15 17.56 6.33
CA ARG A 40 -2.19 18.12 7.20
C ARG A 40 -3.61 17.90 6.68
N PHE A 41 -3.83 17.92 5.36
CA PHE A 41 -5.14 17.59 4.78
C PHE A 41 -5.47 16.11 4.94
N LEU A 42 -4.47 15.22 4.74
CA LEU A 42 -4.64 13.78 4.94
C LEU A 42 -4.95 13.45 6.40
N ASP A 43 -4.20 14.02 7.33
CA ASP A 43 -4.43 13.83 8.78
C ASP A 43 -5.83 14.32 9.20
N ALA A 44 -6.25 15.50 8.73
CA ALA A 44 -7.57 16.04 8.99
C ALA A 44 -8.69 15.14 8.47
N ALA A 45 -8.51 14.56 7.27
CA ALA A 45 -9.47 13.62 6.71
C ALA A 45 -9.54 12.32 7.51
N ILE A 46 -8.40 11.76 7.95
CA ILE A 46 -8.35 10.58 8.82
C ILE A 46 -9.06 10.85 10.15
N GLU A 47 -8.85 12.02 10.77
CA GLU A 47 -9.53 12.40 12.00
C GLU A 47 -11.05 12.49 11.82
N LEU A 48 -11.51 13.05 10.69
CA LEU A 48 -12.94 13.14 10.36
C LEU A 48 -13.56 11.75 10.20
N PHE A 49 -12.87 10.84 9.55
CA PHE A 49 -13.30 9.45 9.46
C PHE A 49 -13.45 8.79 10.83
N ASN A 50 -12.45 8.98 11.69
CA ASN A 50 -12.40 8.36 13.00
C ASN A 50 -13.40 8.98 13.99
N SER A 51 -13.85 10.22 13.76
CA SER A 51 -14.81 10.93 14.62
C SER A 51 -16.27 10.51 14.42
N GLY A 52 -16.55 9.52 13.58
CA GLY A 52 -17.90 9.01 13.33
C GLY A 52 -18.67 9.73 12.22
N SER A 53 -18.09 10.74 11.57
CA SER A 53 -18.69 11.39 10.38
C SER A 53 -18.69 10.46 9.16
N GLY A 54 -18.00 9.32 9.24
CA GLY A 54 -17.88 8.37 8.16
C GLY A 54 -17.35 9.02 6.87
N LYS A 55 -17.78 8.50 5.71
CA LYS A 55 -17.40 9.04 4.39
C LYS A 55 -18.09 10.36 4.01
N ASP A 56 -19.01 10.85 4.84
CA ASP A 56 -19.90 11.97 4.47
C ASP A 56 -19.30 13.36 4.77
N PHE A 57 -18.06 13.44 5.24
CA PHE A 57 -17.40 14.72 5.45
C PHE A 57 -17.25 15.50 4.12
N THR A 58 -17.26 16.81 4.25
CA THR A 58 -17.09 17.76 3.14
C THR A 58 -15.66 18.26 3.02
N VAL A 59 -15.28 18.80 1.86
CA VAL A 59 -13.98 19.49 1.68
C VAL A 59 -13.82 20.63 2.68
N GLN A 60 -14.91 21.34 3.02
CA GLN A 60 -14.86 22.45 3.98
C GLN A 60 -14.48 21.95 5.39
N GLU A 61 -15.03 20.83 5.84
CA GLU A 61 -14.68 20.26 7.14
C GLU A 61 -13.20 19.83 7.19
N VAL A 62 -12.65 19.27 6.08
CA VAL A 62 -11.22 18.98 5.99
C VAL A 62 -10.38 20.25 6.07
N VAL A 63 -10.77 21.30 5.37
CA VAL A 63 -10.08 22.60 5.39
C VAL A 63 -10.09 23.19 6.79
N ASP A 64 -11.25 23.22 7.44
CA ASP A 64 -11.40 23.76 8.81
C ASP A 64 -10.58 22.94 9.82
N ARG A 65 -10.61 21.62 9.72
CA ARG A 65 -9.87 20.72 10.60
C ARG A 65 -8.35 20.81 10.41
N SER A 66 -7.89 20.93 9.16
CA SER A 66 -6.45 21.02 8.81
C SER A 66 -5.83 22.38 9.19
N GLY A 67 -6.64 23.40 9.48
CA GLY A 67 -6.20 24.77 9.70
C GLY A 67 -5.61 25.41 8.43
N GLN A 68 -5.98 24.92 7.25
CA GLN A 68 -5.53 25.41 5.95
C GLN A 68 -6.62 26.25 5.28
N SER A 69 -6.33 26.84 4.13
CA SER A 69 -7.34 27.55 3.35
C SER A 69 -7.93 26.67 2.23
N LEU A 70 -9.18 26.94 1.86
CA LEU A 70 -9.83 26.28 0.72
C LEU A 70 -9.03 26.45 -0.58
N ARG A 71 -8.40 27.63 -0.76
CA ARG A 71 -7.49 27.87 -1.88
C ARG A 71 -6.28 26.95 -1.84
N SER A 72 -5.71 26.71 -0.65
CA SER A 72 -4.59 25.78 -0.49
C SER A 72 -5.02 24.35 -0.80
N PHE A 73 -6.23 23.94 -0.41
CA PHE A 73 -6.77 22.62 -0.75
C PHE A 73 -6.80 22.39 -2.27
N TYR A 74 -7.42 23.31 -3.01
CA TYR A 74 -7.55 23.21 -4.47
C TYR A 74 -6.22 23.38 -5.25
N GLN A 75 -5.13 23.78 -4.57
CA GLN A 75 -3.79 23.72 -5.17
C GLN A 75 -3.22 22.29 -5.23
N TYR A 76 -3.68 21.40 -4.35
CA TYR A 76 -3.15 20.03 -4.22
C TYR A 76 -4.15 18.96 -4.66
N PHE A 77 -5.44 19.20 -4.50
CA PHE A 77 -6.50 18.24 -4.79
C PHE A 77 -7.59 18.90 -5.64
N GLY A 78 -7.97 18.25 -6.73
CA GLY A 78 -9.10 18.71 -7.58
C GLY A 78 -10.46 18.55 -6.90
N GLY A 79 -10.52 17.81 -5.78
CA GLY A 79 -11.73 17.58 -5.01
C GLY A 79 -11.58 16.47 -3.98
N LYS A 80 -12.71 16.10 -3.36
CA LYS A 80 -12.74 15.03 -2.33
C LYS A 80 -12.24 13.69 -2.87
N HIS A 81 -12.56 13.34 -4.13
CA HIS A 81 -12.11 12.08 -4.73
C HIS A 81 -10.58 11.98 -4.75
N GLU A 82 -9.87 13.01 -5.20
CA GLU A 82 -8.41 13.00 -5.22
C GLU A 82 -7.79 12.94 -3.82
N LEU A 83 -8.41 13.59 -2.82
CA LEU A 83 -7.99 13.45 -1.43
C LEU A 83 -8.14 12.01 -0.94
N LEU A 84 -9.28 11.37 -1.23
CA LEU A 84 -9.53 9.98 -0.85
C LEU A 84 -8.57 9.02 -1.57
N LEU A 85 -8.28 9.29 -2.84
CA LEU A 85 -7.31 8.53 -3.62
C LEU A 85 -5.91 8.63 -3.01
N ALA A 86 -5.47 9.82 -2.63
CA ALA A 86 -4.18 10.02 -1.97
C ALA A 86 -4.10 9.32 -0.61
N LEU A 87 -5.17 9.35 0.19
CA LEU A 87 -5.26 8.58 1.44
C LEU A 87 -5.17 7.08 1.19
N PHE A 88 -5.84 6.60 0.16
CA PHE A 88 -5.84 5.19 -0.17
C PHE A 88 -4.48 4.73 -0.69
N GLU A 89 -3.82 5.51 -1.55
CA GLU A 89 -2.44 5.27 -2.00
C GLU A 89 -1.48 5.16 -0.81
N GLU A 90 -1.57 6.09 0.14
CA GLU A 90 -0.74 6.07 1.35
C GLU A 90 -1.01 4.84 2.22
N SER A 91 -2.27 4.44 2.35
CA SER A 91 -2.67 3.23 3.06
C SER A 91 -2.09 1.97 2.43
N VAL A 92 -2.21 1.83 1.10
CA VAL A 92 -1.66 0.67 0.37
C VAL A 92 -0.13 0.67 0.45
N ARG A 93 0.52 1.82 0.33
CA ARG A 93 1.97 1.97 0.49
C ARG A 93 2.44 1.50 1.86
N THR A 94 1.82 1.99 2.92
CA THR A 94 2.16 1.64 4.30
C THR A 94 1.91 0.15 4.57
N THR A 95 0.82 -0.40 4.05
CA THR A 95 0.52 -1.84 4.13
C THR A 95 1.58 -2.66 3.41
N THR A 96 1.98 -2.24 2.21
CA THR A 96 3.01 -2.93 1.42
C THR A 96 4.37 -2.91 2.14
N GLU A 97 4.76 -1.78 2.72
CA GLU A 97 5.99 -1.67 3.50
C GLU A 97 5.96 -2.56 4.75
N TYR A 98 4.84 -2.58 5.47
CA TYR A 98 4.64 -3.47 6.61
C TYR A 98 4.81 -4.94 6.21
N LEU A 99 4.14 -5.37 5.14
CA LEU A 99 4.24 -6.73 4.64
C LEU A 99 5.66 -7.05 4.16
N ARG A 100 6.32 -6.11 3.47
CA ARG A 100 7.70 -6.29 3.01
C ARG A 100 8.66 -6.56 4.17
N VAL A 101 8.53 -5.83 5.27
CA VAL A 101 9.33 -6.09 6.48
C VAL A 101 9.05 -7.51 7.00
N LYS A 102 7.77 -7.86 7.14
CA LYS A 102 7.36 -9.18 7.66
C LYS A 102 7.89 -10.35 6.83
N VAL A 103 7.76 -10.28 5.50
CA VAL A 103 8.24 -11.36 4.62
C VAL A 103 9.77 -11.40 4.52
N THR A 104 10.45 -10.28 4.75
CA THR A 104 11.92 -10.22 4.72
C THR A 104 12.52 -10.86 5.99
N ASP A 105 11.80 -10.85 7.11
CA ASP A 105 12.23 -11.47 8.36
C ASP A 105 12.22 -13.01 8.28
N GLU A 106 11.58 -13.59 7.25
CA GLU A 106 11.53 -15.04 7.04
C GLU A 106 12.63 -15.49 6.07
N ASP A 107 13.33 -16.59 6.38
CA ASP A 107 14.38 -17.15 5.51
C ASP A 107 13.80 -18.11 4.45
N ASP A 108 12.80 -18.91 4.81
CA ASP A 108 12.19 -19.91 3.93
C ASP A 108 11.18 -19.25 2.96
N PRO A 109 11.29 -19.49 1.64
CA PRO A 109 10.37 -18.91 0.66
C PRO A 109 8.90 -19.31 0.83
N LEU A 110 8.61 -20.51 1.37
CA LEU A 110 7.24 -20.92 1.65
C LEU A 110 6.69 -20.19 2.88
N GLU A 111 7.50 -20.01 3.91
CA GLU A 111 7.12 -19.23 5.10
C GLU A 111 6.92 -17.75 4.74
N ARG A 112 7.69 -17.18 3.80
CA ARG A 112 7.42 -15.84 3.25
C ARG A 112 6.04 -15.74 2.63
N LEU A 113 5.66 -16.74 1.84
CA LEU A 113 4.34 -16.76 1.20
C LEU A 113 3.22 -16.92 2.25
N HIS A 114 3.40 -17.78 3.22
CA HIS A 114 2.48 -17.96 4.36
C HIS A 114 2.31 -16.65 5.13
N THR A 115 3.43 -16.05 5.54
CA THR A 115 3.46 -14.77 6.28
C THR A 115 2.77 -13.66 5.49
N PHE A 116 3.01 -13.54 4.18
CA PHE A 116 2.32 -12.56 3.36
C PHE A 116 0.81 -12.74 3.40
N VAL A 117 0.31 -13.95 3.13
CA VAL A 117 -1.13 -14.25 3.09
C VAL A 117 -1.79 -13.98 4.44
N VAL A 118 -1.21 -14.50 5.51
CA VAL A 118 -1.73 -14.37 6.88
C VAL A 118 -1.75 -12.92 7.35
N GLU A 119 -0.65 -12.20 7.16
CA GLU A 119 -0.55 -10.80 7.59
C GLU A 119 -1.42 -9.88 6.74
N TYR A 120 -1.52 -10.10 5.42
CA TYR A 120 -2.43 -9.32 4.58
C TYR A 120 -3.90 -9.55 4.96
N TYR A 121 -4.28 -10.80 5.24
CA TYR A 121 -5.61 -11.11 5.76
C TYR A 121 -5.88 -10.38 7.08
N ARG A 122 -4.92 -10.37 8.01
CA ARG A 122 -5.04 -9.65 9.30
C ARG A 122 -5.16 -8.13 9.11
N VAL A 123 -4.41 -7.57 8.16
CA VAL A 123 -4.54 -6.15 7.80
C VAL A 123 -5.93 -5.84 7.27
N CYS A 124 -6.46 -6.69 6.40
CA CYS A 124 -7.80 -6.50 5.84
C CYS A 124 -8.92 -6.73 6.86
N ARG A 125 -8.70 -7.47 7.94
CA ARG A 125 -9.68 -7.77 9.00
C ARG A 125 -9.22 -7.25 10.36
N PRO A 126 -9.35 -5.96 10.64
CA PRO A 126 -8.98 -5.42 11.94
C PRO A 126 -9.92 -5.97 13.01
N THR A 127 -9.36 -6.62 14.04
CA THR A 127 -10.11 -6.93 15.26
C THR A 127 -10.26 -5.67 16.10
N PRO A 128 -11.31 -5.56 16.93
CA PRO A 128 -11.50 -4.40 17.82
C PRO A 128 -10.29 -4.09 18.71
N GLU A 129 -9.52 -5.14 19.06
CA GLU A 129 -8.32 -5.04 19.89
C GLU A 129 -7.10 -4.47 19.15
N GLN A 130 -7.07 -4.61 17.81
CA GLN A 130 -5.97 -4.16 16.95
C GLN A 130 -6.24 -2.82 16.26
N GLY A 131 -7.41 -2.23 16.48
CA GLY A 131 -7.99 -1.12 15.70
C GLY A 131 -7.23 0.21 15.66
N ALA A 132 -6.16 0.39 16.45
CA ALA A 132 -5.47 1.67 16.53
C ALA A 132 -4.04 1.67 15.97
N THR A 133 -3.46 0.52 15.62
CA THR A 133 -2.01 0.40 15.42
C THR A 133 -1.54 0.26 13.98
N VAL A 134 -2.44 0.02 13.02
CA VAL A 134 -2.03 -0.13 11.62
C VAL A 134 -2.73 0.94 10.76
N PRO A 135 -1.96 1.83 10.11
CA PRO A 135 -2.50 2.81 9.17
C PRO A 135 -3.31 2.12 8.05
N GLY A 136 -4.45 2.70 7.68
CA GLY A 136 -5.27 2.19 6.57
C GLY A 136 -6.44 1.27 6.93
N ARG A 137 -6.67 1.00 8.21
CA ARG A 137 -7.70 0.06 8.70
C ARG A 137 -9.10 0.63 8.89
N ALA A 138 -9.42 1.78 8.35
CA ALA A 138 -10.75 2.33 8.52
C ALA A 138 -11.77 1.63 7.60
N PRO A 139 -12.97 1.30 8.09
CA PRO A 139 -14.02 0.64 7.28
C PRO A 139 -14.34 1.35 5.96
N PHE A 140 -14.22 2.69 5.92
CA PHE A 140 -14.47 3.47 4.72
C PHE A 140 -13.44 3.19 3.60
N MET A 141 -12.21 2.80 3.94
CA MET A 141 -11.20 2.43 2.95
C MET A 141 -11.64 1.22 2.14
N ALA A 142 -12.36 0.29 2.78
CA ALA A 142 -12.94 -0.86 2.11
C ALA A 142 -14.01 -0.45 1.08
N GLU A 143 -14.93 0.45 1.45
CA GLU A 143 -15.94 0.97 0.53
C GLU A 143 -15.31 1.76 -0.62
N PHE A 144 -14.31 2.60 -0.32
CA PHE A 144 -13.61 3.38 -1.34
C PHE A 144 -12.83 2.48 -2.29
N ALA A 145 -12.16 1.45 -1.77
CA ALA A 145 -11.47 0.46 -2.61
C ALA A 145 -12.43 -0.28 -3.54
N GLN A 146 -13.60 -0.68 -3.05
CA GLN A 146 -14.62 -1.30 -3.88
C GLN A 146 -15.11 -0.36 -4.98
N GLN A 147 -15.39 0.90 -4.64
CA GLN A 147 -15.78 1.91 -5.61
C GLN A 147 -14.67 2.13 -6.65
N LEU A 148 -13.42 2.25 -6.20
CA LEU A 148 -12.27 2.45 -7.08
C LEU A 148 -12.11 1.29 -8.08
N LEU A 149 -12.23 0.04 -7.62
CA LEU A 149 -12.15 -1.14 -8.47
C LEU A 149 -13.25 -1.20 -9.52
N THR A 150 -14.47 -0.74 -9.18
CA THR A 150 -15.63 -0.82 -10.07
C THR A 150 -15.73 0.38 -11.03
N GLU A 151 -15.47 1.58 -10.56
CA GLU A 151 -15.68 2.83 -11.31
C GLU A 151 -14.40 3.37 -11.96
N HIS A 152 -13.23 3.10 -11.34
CA HIS A 152 -11.92 3.63 -11.74
C HIS A 152 -10.82 2.55 -11.82
N PRO A 153 -10.98 1.48 -12.63
CA PRO A 153 -10.10 0.32 -12.61
C PRO A 153 -8.63 0.64 -12.96
N LYS A 154 -8.37 1.69 -13.75
CA LYS A 154 -6.99 2.13 -14.07
C LYS A 154 -6.30 2.78 -12.85
N GLU A 155 -7.03 3.56 -12.07
CA GLU A 155 -6.54 4.15 -10.84
C GLU A 155 -6.31 3.05 -9.79
N ALA A 156 -7.26 2.12 -9.66
CA ALA A 156 -7.11 0.96 -8.79
C ALA A 156 -5.85 0.16 -9.11
N ALA A 157 -5.62 -0.19 -10.38
CA ALA A 157 -4.44 -0.94 -10.81
C ALA A 157 -3.14 -0.21 -10.44
N ARG A 158 -3.09 1.13 -10.58
CA ARG A 158 -1.93 1.93 -10.19
C ARG A 158 -1.70 1.90 -8.68
N VAL A 159 -2.75 2.07 -7.90
CA VAL A 159 -2.68 2.12 -6.43
C VAL A 159 -2.22 0.78 -5.86
N PHE A 160 -2.77 -0.33 -6.37
CA PHE A 160 -2.43 -1.68 -5.89
C PHE A 160 -1.11 -2.23 -6.45
N SER A 161 -0.52 -1.60 -7.48
CA SER A 161 0.70 -2.09 -8.13
C SER A 161 1.84 -2.47 -7.17
N PRO A 162 2.18 -1.68 -6.13
CA PRO A 162 3.25 -2.06 -5.20
C PRO A 162 2.95 -3.34 -4.41
N LEU A 163 1.69 -3.54 -4.03
CA LEU A 163 1.24 -4.72 -3.30
C LEU A 163 1.25 -5.96 -4.20
N VAL A 164 0.78 -5.81 -5.44
CA VAL A 164 0.80 -6.87 -6.46
C VAL A 164 2.24 -7.32 -6.73
N THR A 165 3.15 -6.37 -6.94
CA THR A 165 4.57 -6.66 -7.18
C THR A 165 5.20 -7.40 -6.01
N LEU A 166 4.94 -6.99 -4.77
CA LEU A 166 5.46 -7.69 -3.60
C LEU A 166 4.95 -9.13 -3.52
N PHE A 167 3.67 -9.34 -3.82
CA PHE A 167 3.11 -10.69 -3.79
C PHE A 167 3.67 -11.57 -4.92
N GLU A 168 3.87 -11.02 -6.12
CA GLU A 168 4.54 -11.71 -7.24
C GLU A 168 5.96 -12.13 -6.85
N GLU A 169 6.76 -11.23 -6.25
CA GLU A 169 8.11 -11.53 -5.77
C GLU A 169 8.13 -12.72 -4.78
N VAL A 170 7.19 -12.73 -3.83
CA VAL A 170 7.08 -13.79 -2.81
C VAL A 170 6.63 -15.11 -3.43
N LEU A 171 5.66 -15.07 -4.34
CA LEU A 171 5.15 -16.24 -5.02
C LEU A 171 6.19 -16.87 -5.96
N ASP A 172 6.94 -16.05 -6.69
CA ASP A 172 8.04 -16.48 -7.53
C ASP A 172 9.17 -17.14 -6.72
N GLY A 173 9.46 -16.60 -5.54
CA GLY A 173 10.41 -17.21 -4.60
C GLY A 173 9.98 -18.61 -4.16
N ALA A 174 8.72 -18.81 -3.81
CA ALA A 174 8.17 -20.10 -3.43
C ALA A 174 8.13 -21.09 -4.62
N ALA A 175 7.85 -20.59 -5.84
CA ALA A 175 7.88 -21.39 -7.05
C ALA A 175 9.30 -21.84 -7.42
N ALA A 176 10.31 -21.01 -7.20
CA ALA A 176 11.71 -21.33 -7.49
C ALA A 176 12.25 -22.51 -6.68
N VAL A 177 11.74 -22.70 -5.46
CA VAL A 177 12.07 -23.86 -4.61
C VAL A 177 11.10 -25.04 -4.79
N GLY A 178 10.14 -24.93 -5.71
CA GLY A 178 9.18 -25.99 -6.02
C GLY A 178 8.05 -26.17 -4.98
N ALA A 179 7.89 -25.24 -4.04
CA ALA A 179 6.84 -25.28 -3.03
C ALA A 179 5.45 -25.02 -3.64
N VAL A 180 5.38 -24.20 -4.67
CA VAL A 180 4.15 -23.91 -5.42
C VAL A 180 4.34 -24.24 -6.90
N ARG A 181 3.24 -24.42 -7.62
CA ARG A 181 3.28 -24.75 -9.06
C ARG A 181 3.88 -23.59 -9.85
N ALA A 182 4.95 -23.88 -10.59
CA ALA A 182 5.47 -22.95 -11.58
C ALA A 182 4.45 -22.82 -12.74
N GLY A 183 3.93 -21.64 -12.98
CA GLY A 183 3.02 -21.36 -14.09
C GLY A 183 3.54 -20.20 -14.94
N PRO A 184 3.14 -20.08 -16.21
CA PRO A 184 3.46 -18.92 -17.03
C PRO A 184 2.73 -17.69 -16.49
N GLY A 185 3.45 -16.89 -15.68
CA GLY A 185 2.93 -15.65 -15.09
C GLY A 185 1.94 -15.88 -13.93
N HIS A 186 2.35 -15.61 -12.73
CA HIS A 186 1.49 -15.68 -11.55
C HIS A 186 0.45 -14.54 -11.48
N GLY A 187 0.54 -13.53 -12.36
CA GLY A 187 -0.30 -12.33 -12.34
C GLY A 187 -1.80 -12.59 -12.16
N PRO A 188 -2.44 -13.51 -12.91
CA PRO A 188 -3.86 -13.82 -12.71
C PRO A 188 -4.16 -14.42 -11.33
N ILE A 189 -3.25 -15.26 -10.80
CA ILE A 189 -3.42 -15.88 -9.46
C ILE A 189 -3.26 -14.83 -8.38
N VAL A 190 -2.26 -13.96 -8.51
CA VAL A 190 -2.01 -12.83 -7.58
C VAL A 190 -3.25 -11.95 -7.46
N GLY A 191 -3.82 -11.51 -8.59
CA GLY A 191 -5.03 -10.70 -8.59
C GLY A 191 -6.19 -11.39 -7.87
N VAL A 192 -6.48 -12.65 -8.23
CA VAL A 192 -7.57 -13.43 -7.63
C VAL A 192 -7.38 -13.60 -6.12
N VAL A 193 -6.16 -13.91 -5.66
CA VAL A 193 -5.89 -14.10 -4.21
C VAL A 193 -6.04 -12.78 -3.45
N LEU A 194 -5.43 -11.69 -3.95
CA LEU A 194 -5.56 -10.38 -3.31
C LEU A 194 -7.01 -9.88 -3.25
N GLU A 195 -7.75 -10.04 -4.35
CA GLU A 195 -9.16 -9.68 -4.41
C GLU A 195 -10.00 -10.54 -3.47
N ALA A 196 -9.76 -11.86 -3.41
CA ALA A 196 -10.49 -12.75 -2.52
C ALA A 196 -10.28 -12.39 -1.04
N ILE A 197 -9.06 -12.08 -0.62
CA ILE A 197 -8.74 -11.65 0.75
C ILE A 197 -9.45 -10.33 1.05
N MET A 198 -9.34 -9.36 0.17
CA MET A 198 -9.93 -8.04 0.32
C MET A 198 -11.45 -8.12 0.33
N PHE A 199 -12.07 -8.87 -0.60
CA PHE A 199 -13.51 -8.99 -0.72
C PHE A 199 -14.15 -9.73 0.46
N ASN A 200 -13.48 -10.75 0.98
CA ASN A 200 -13.91 -11.44 2.21
C ASN A 200 -13.98 -10.45 3.39
N SER A 201 -13.01 -9.55 3.48
CA SER A 201 -12.98 -8.51 4.50
C SER A 201 -14.10 -7.48 4.32
N PHE A 202 -14.40 -7.08 3.09
CA PHE A 202 -15.46 -6.12 2.79
C PHE A 202 -16.83 -6.65 3.13
N SER A 203 -17.13 -7.90 2.78
CA SER A 203 -18.43 -8.49 3.08
C SER A 203 -18.70 -8.55 4.58
N SER A 204 -17.69 -8.80 5.39
CA SER A 204 -17.85 -8.82 6.85
C SER A 204 -17.93 -7.41 7.47
N THR A 205 -17.22 -6.43 6.90
CA THR A 205 -17.13 -5.09 7.47
C THR A 205 -18.27 -4.18 7.00
N ILE A 206 -18.62 -4.23 5.72
CA ILE A 206 -19.64 -3.34 5.11
C ILE A 206 -21.05 -3.87 5.32
N ALA A 207 -21.25 -5.17 5.14
CA ALA A 207 -22.59 -5.76 5.19
C ALA A 207 -23.02 -6.22 6.58
N GLY A 208 -22.09 -6.28 7.54
CA GLY A 208 -22.35 -6.93 8.84
C GLY A 208 -22.75 -8.40 8.68
N LEU A 209 -22.58 -8.92 7.48
CA LEU A 209 -22.94 -10.28 7.08
C LEU A 209 -21.69 -11.14 7.18
N SER A 210 -21.53 -11.80 8.30
CA SER A 210 -20.73 -13.03 8.28
C SER A 210 -21.53 -14.06 7.50
N VAL A 211 -21.00 -14.53 6.38
CA VAL A 211 -21.60 -15.64 5.60
C VAL A 211 -21.62 -16.92 6.45
N ASP A 212 -20.82 -16.92 7.50
CA ASP A 212 -20.80 -17.99 8.53
C ASP A 212 -21.14 -17.41 9.91
N PRO A 213 -22.38 -17.59 10.39
CA PRO A 213 -22.78 -17.14 11.72
C PRO A 213 -22.09 -17.90 12.88
N GLY A 214 -21.37 -18.97 12.61
CA GLY A 214 -20.78 -19.85 13.63
C GLY A 214 -19.27 -19.99 13.60
N GLY A 215 -18.59 -19.58 12.54
CA GLY A 215 -17.15 -19.73 12.40
C GLY A 215 -16.58 -18.61 11.54
N GLN A 216 -15.87 -17.69 12.15
CA GLN A 216 -15.04 -16.77 11.37
C GLN A 216 -13.83 -17.58 10.91
N GLY A 217 -13.76 -17.90 9.61
CA GLY A 217 -12.55 -18.48 9.01
C GLY A 217 -11.33 -17.67 9.43
N THR A 218 -10.31 -18.35 9.88
CA THR A 218 -9.06 -17.76 10.35
C THR A 218 -8.15 -17.43 9.17
N ALA A 219 -7.08 -16.68 9.41
CA ALA A 219 -6.04 -16.47 8.42
C ALA A 219 -5.40 -17.80 7.97
N GLU A 220 -5.28 -18.74 8.88
CA GLU A 220 -4.75 -20.08 8.61
C GLU A 220 -5.71 -20.94 7.75
N ASP A 221 -7.02 -20.84 7.96
CA ASP A 221 -8.00 -21.52 7.09
C ASP A 221 -7.92 -21.00 5.66
N LEU A 222 -7.69 -19.69 5.50
CA LEU A 222 -7.48 -19.10 4.17
C LEU A 222 -6.15 -19.56 3.56
N TRP A 223 -5.09 -19.59 4.35
CA TRP A 223 -3.81 -20.13 3.92
C TRP A 223 -3.94 -21.57 3.42
N ASP A 224 -4.56 -22.43 4.20
CA ASP A 224 -4.78 -23.82 3.83
C ASP A 224 -5.54 -23.95 2.52
N LEU A 225 -6.58 -23.15 2.31
CA LEU A 225 -7.34 -23.12 1.07
C LEU A 225 -6.46 -22.70 -0.13
N ILE A 226 -5.70 -21.63 0.01
CA ILE A 226 -4.80 -21.12 -1.04
C ILE A 226 -3.71 -22.16 -1.32
N PHE A 227 -3.04 -22.66 -0.29
CA PHE A 227 -1.92 -23.58 -0.43
C PHE A 227 -2.33 -24.90 -1.09
N HIS A 228 -3.46 -25.47 -0.71
CA HIS A 228 -4.00 -26.67 -1.38
C HIS A 228 -4.41 -26.39 -2.85
N GLY A 229 -4.78 -25.15 -3.17
CA GLY A 229 -5.08 -24.74 -4.55
C GLY A 229 -3.85 -24.57 -5.43
N ILE A 230 -2.74 -24.03 -4.92
CA ILE A 230 -1.52 -23.67 -5.68
C ILE A 230 -0.30 -24.52 -5.33
N GLY A 231 -0.29 -25.20 -4.19
CA GLY A 231 0.80 -26.04 -3.75
C GLY A 231 1.05 -27.23 -4.67
N THR A 232 2.28 -27.73 -4.69
CA THR A 232 2.66 -28.90 -5.49
C THR A 232 2.13 -30.21 -4.93
N GLY A 233 1.51 -30.19 -3.74
CA GLY A 233 0.97 -31.34 -3.05
C GLY A 233 2.07 -32.40 -2.80
N ALA A 234 2.63 -32.42 -1.62
CA ALA A 234 3.31 -33.61 -1.18
C ALA A 234 2.23 -34.70 -1.02
N THR A 235 2.01 -35.48 -2.04
CA THR A 235 1.25 -36.72 -1.95
C THR A 235 2.02 -37.64 -0.99
N SER A 236 1.50 -37.78 0.22
CA SER A 236 1.95 -38.81 1.17
C SER A 236 1.63 -40.19 0.62
#